data_015ced95338515684b12aa16c3d2b299
#
_entry.id   015ced95338515684b12aa16c3d2b299
#
_cell.length_a   1.000
_cell.length_b   1.000
_cell.length_c   1.000
_cell.angle_alpha   90.00
_cell.angle_beta   90.00
_cell.angle_gamma   90.00
#
_symmetry.space_group_name_H-M   'P 1'
#
loop_
_entity.id
_entity.type
_entity.pdbx_description
1 polymer ?
#
loop_
_entity_poly.entity_id
_entity_poly.type
_entity_poly.pdbx_seq_one_letter_code
_entity_poly.pdbx_strand_id
1 'polypeptide(L)'
;SVDTPLQTGIKCIDALVPIGRGQRELIIGDRGTGKTAVAIDTIINQKGLGVICIYVAIGQKASNIARIVRTLEQHGAMEYTIIVAATAADSAPLQFLAPYCGVTMAEYFMDQGKDVLCVYDDLSKHAVAYRAMSLLLRRPPGREAYPGDVFYLHSRLLERAAKLNSIAPLKGGSVTALPIIETLAGDVGGFIPTNVISITDGQIFLESELFYSGIRPAINSGLSVSRVGGAAQIKAMKSVAGTLRL
;
A
#
# COMPACT_ATOMS: atom_id res chain seq x y z
N SER A 1 -18.47 0.66 7.67
CA SER A 1 -17.44 1.18 8.58
C SER A 1 -16.24 0.25 8.58
N VAL A 2 -15.04 0.79 8.80
CA VAL A 2 -13.80 0.03 8.98
C VAL A 2 -13.72 -0.36 10.46
N ASP A 3 -14.18 -1.55 10.78
CA ASP A 3 -14.38 -2.05 12.15
C ASP A 3 -13.69 -3.39 12.44
N THR A 4 -13.00 -3.95 11.46
CA THR A 4 -12.29 -5.22 11.57
C THR A 4 -10.80 -5.00 11.33
N PRO A 5 -9.90 -5.44 12.24
CA PRO A 5 -8.48 -5.19 12.07
C PRO A 5 -7.89 -6.01 10.93
N LEU A 6 -6.96 -5.40 10.20
CA LEU A 6 -6.01 -6.12 9.35
C LEU A 6 -4.71 -6.25 10.16
N GLN A 7 -4.44 -7.43 10.65
CA GLN A 7 -3.24 -7.68 11.45
C GLN A 7 -2.02 -7.77 10.54
N THR A 8 -1.09 -6.84 10.67
CA THR A 8 0.16 -6.87 9.89
C THR A 8 1.16 -7.87 10.45
N GLY A 9 1.02 -8.26 11.71
CA GLY A 9 1.97 -9.07 12.45
C GLY A 9 3.21 -8.29 12.91
N ILE A 10 3.27 -7.00 12.62
CA ILE A 10 4.35 -6.09 13.03
C ILE A 10 3.83 -5.30 14.22
N LYS A 11 4.38 -5.58 15.42
CA LYS A 11 3.87 -5.07 16.69
C LYS A 11 3.70 -3.56 16.74
N CYS A 12 4.69 -2.81 16.25
CA CYS A 12 4.63 -1.34 16.26
C CYS A 12 3.54 -0.80 15.33
N ILE A 13 3.25 -1.46 14.21
CA ILE A 13 2.15 -1.05 13.33
C ILE A 13 0.81 -1.38 13.99
N ASP A 14 0.61 -2.61 14.40
CA ASP A 14 -0.67 -3.07 14.94
C ASP A 14 -1.06 -2.33 16.23
N ALA A 15 -0.07 -1.88 17.02
CA ALA A 15 -0.28 -1.11 18.24
C ALA A 15 -0.43 0.40 18.00
N LEU A 16 0.46 1.01 17.22
CA LEU A 16 0.60 2.48 17.13
C LEU A 16 -0.01 3.08 15.85
N VAL A 17 -0.07 2.31 14.77
CA VAL A 17 -0.56 2.74 13.45
C VAL A 17 -1.49 1.66 12.88
N PRO A 18 -2.55 1.29 13.60
CA PRO A 18 -3.37 0.14 13.24
C PRO A 18 -4.08 0.32 11.90
N ILE A 19 -4.20 -0.78 11.17
CA ILE A 19 -4.87 -0.83 9.88
C ILE A 19 -6.16 -1.63 10.02
N GLY A 20 -7.25 -1.08 9.51
CA GLY A 20 -8.53 -1.79 9.41
C GLY A 20 -8.76 -2.33 7.99
N ARG A 21 -9.52 -3.41 7.88
CA ARG A 21 -9.92 -3.97 6.59
C ARG A 21 -10.80 -2.96 5.84
N GLY A 22 -10.37 -2.60 4.64
CA GLY A 22 -11.00 -1.55 3.82
C GLY A 22 -10.32 -0.18 3.89
N GLN A 23 -9.27 -0.03 4.71
CA GLN A 23 -8.49 1.19 4.87
C GLN A 23 -7.44 1.35 3.76
N ARG A 24 -7.03 2.60 3.52
CA ARG A 24 -5.87 2.97 2.70
C ARG A 24 -4.79 3.49 3.61
N GLU A 25 -3.70 2.76 3.76
CA GLU A 25 -2.56 3.18 4.58
C GLU A 25 -1.30 3.23 3.74
N LEU A 26 -0.69 4.40 3.64
CA LEU A 26 0.51 4.64 2.86
C LEU A 26 1.75 4.14 3.58
N ILE A 27 2.65 3.47 2.86
CA ILE A 27 4.01 3.19 3.32
C ILE A 27 4.94 4.14 2.57
N ILE A 28 5.61 5.02 3.28
CA ILE A 28 6.41 6.10 2.70
C ILE A 28 7.80 6.18 3.35
N GLY A 29 8.81 6.45 2.55
CA GLY A 29 10.19 6.61 3.01
C GLY A 29 11.17 6.62 1.85
N ASP A 30 12.43 6.92 2.17
CA ASP A 30 13.51 6.93 1.19
C ASP A 30 13.82 5.51 0.67
N ARG A 31 14.56 5.45 -0.41
CA ARG A 31 15.02 4.18 -0.99
C ARG A 31 15.81 3.38 0.03
N GLY A 32 15.51 2.08 0.14
CA GLY A 32 16.25 1.18 1.01
C GLY A 32 15.88 1.22 2.49
N THR A 33 14.79 1.90 2.88
CA THR A 33 14.33 1.99 4.27
C THR A 33 13.46 0.81 4.73
N GLY A 34 13.19 -0.16 3.85
CA GLY A 34 12.43 -1.36 4.20
C GLY A 34 10.93 -1.29 3.87
N LYS A 35 10.48 -0.37 3.01
CA LYS A 35 9.07 -0.25 2.61
C LYS A 35 8.49 -1.55 2.05
N THR A 36 9.17 -2.13 1.07
CA THR A 36 8.76 -3.41 0.48
C THR A 36 8.79 -4.54 1.52
N ALA A 37 9.77 -4.57 2.41
CA ALA A 37 9.85 -5.58 3.47
C ALA A 37 8.64 -5.53 4.40
N VAL A 38 8.21 -4.36 4.81
CA VAL A 38 6.99 -4.17 5.62
C VAL A 38 5.76 -4.73 4.89
N ALA A 39 5.61 -4.44 3.60
CA ALA A 39 4.50 -4.94 2.80
C ALA A 39 4.54 -6.46 2.64
N ILE A 40 5.69 -7.04 2.35
CA ILE A 40 5.87 -8.48 2.17
C ILE A 40 5.65 -9.23 3.49
N ASP A 41 6.16 -8.73 4.60
CA ASP A 41 5.92 -9.33 5.93
C ASP A 41 4.43 -9.29 6.29
N THR A 42 3.73 -8.21 5.94
CA THR A 42 2.28 -8.11 6.11
C THR A 42 1.56 -9.18 5.30
N ILE A 43 1.96 -9.43 4.05
CA ILE A 43 1.40 -10.50 3.21
C ILE A 43 1.65 -11.88 3.85
N ILE A 44 2.88 -12.14 4.25
CA ILE A 44 3.26 -13.42 4.89
C ILE A 44 2.42 -13.68 6.15
N ASN A 45 2.20 -12.65 6.94
CA ASN A 45 1.43 -12.73 8.19
C ASN A 45 -0.08 -12.86 7.98
N GLN A 46 -0.59 -12.82 6.75
CA GLN A 46 -2.00 -13.11 6.46
C GLN A 46 -2.32 -14.61 6.40
N LYS A 47 -1.32 -15.48 6.52
CA LYS A 47 -1.52 -16.94 6.48
C LYS A 47 -2.56 -17.39 7.50
N GLY A 48 -3.58 -18.08 7.01
CA GLY A 48 -4.67 -18.59 7.87
C GLY A 48 -5.71 -17.55 8.32
N LEU A 49 -5.59 -16.29 7.91
CA LEU A 49 -6.52 -15.23 8.29
C LEU A 49 -7.65 -14.99 7.28
N GLY A 50 -7.70 -15.76 6.21
CA GLY A 50 -8.75 -15.66 5.18
C GLY A 50 -8.63 -14.42 4.30
N VAL A 51 -7.47 -13.77 4.25
CA VAL A 51 -7.21 -12.59 3.43
C VAL A 51 -6.48 -13.01 2.15
N ILE A 52 -7.03 -12.64 1.01
CA ILE A 52 -6.36 -12.78 -0.30
C ILE A 52 -5.44 -11.59 -0.49
N CYS A 53 -4.20 -11.83 -0.90
CA CYS A 53 -3.22 -10.78 -1.11
C CYS A 53 -2.95 -10.59 -2.62
N ILE A 54 -2.86 -9.35 -3.04
CA ILE A 54 -2.44 -8.97 -4.40
C ILE A 54 -1.24 -8.04 -4.26
N TYR A 55 -0.10 -8.47 -4.79
CA TYR A 55 1.11 -7.67 -4.84
C TYR A 55 1.29 -7.14 -6.26
N VAL A 56 1.19 -5.82 -6.42
CA VAL A 56 1.37 -5.14 -7.70
C VAL A 56 2.77 -4.53 -7.73
N ALA A 57 3.64 -5.10 -8.56
CA ALA A 57 4.99 -4.58 -8.79
C ALA A 57 4.98 -3.67 -10.02
N ILE A 58 5.37 -2.42 -9.84
CA ILE A 58 5.35 -1.39 -10.89
C ILE A 58 6.77 -0.87 -11.13
N GLY A 59 7.29 -1.07 -12.32
CA GLY A 59 8.58 -0.52 -12.72
C GLY A 59 9.79 -1.08 -11.96
N GLN A 60 9.66 -2.24 -11.34
CA GLN A 60 10.74 -2.91 -10.62
C GLN A 60 11.57 -3.80 -11.56
N LYS A 61 12.83 -4.05 -11.20
CA LYS A 61 13.66 -5.02 -11.91
C LYS A 61 13.06 -6.42 -11.76
N ALA A 62 13.04 -7.20 -12.87
CA ALA A 62 12.55 -8.57 -12.87
C ALA A 62 13.23 -9.46 -11.81
N SER A 63 14.54 -9.28 -11.57
CA SER A 63 15.29 -10.01 -10.54
C SER A 63 14.78 -9.72 -9.12
N ASN A 64 14.32 -8.49 -8.85
CA ASN A 64 13.74 -8.14 -7.55
C ASN A 64 12.37 -8.81 -7.37
N ILE A 65 11.54 -8.79 -8.41
CA ILE A 65 10.23 -9.47 -8.40
C ILE A 65 10.41 -10.97 -8.18
N ALA A 66 11.35 -11.60 -8.88
CA ALA A 66 11.65 -13.03 -8.71
C ALA A 66 12.09 -13.36 -7.27
N ARG A 67 12.88 -12.49 -6.64
CA ARG A 67 13.27 -12.65 -5.22
C ARG A 67 12.07 -12.56 -4.30
N ILE A 68 11.17 -11.61 -4.52
CA ILE A 68 9.93 -11.45 -3.73
C ILE A 68 9.06 -12.70 -3.85
N VAL A 69 8.82 -13.18 -5.07
CA VAL A 69 8.05 -14.40 -5.31
C VAL A 69 8.65 -15.58 -4.57
N ARG A 70 9.98 -15.78 -4.68
CA ARG A 70 10.66 -16.84 -3.96
C ARG A 70 10.51 -16.72 -2.44
N THR A 71 10.60 -15.52 -1.88
CA THR A 71 10.37 -15.29 -0.46
C THR A 71 8.95 -15.67 -0.05
N LEU A 72 7.95 -15.29 -0.83
CA LEU A 72 6.56 -15.64 -0.58
C LEU A 72 6.32 -17.17 -0.68
N GLU A 73 6.93 -17.84 -1.66
CA GLU A 73 6.89 -19.29 -1.81
C GLU A 73 7.48 -20.01 -0.58
N GLN A 74 8.66 -19.58 -0.13
CA GLN A 74 9.34 -20.14 1.02
C GLN A 74 8.53 -20.08 2.31
N HIS A 75 7.66 -19.08 2.45
CA HIS A 75 6.76 -18.91 3.59
C HIS A 75 5.35 -19.45 3.36
N GLY A 76 5.11 -20.10 2.22
CA GLY A 76 3.79 -20.64 1.86
C GLY A 76 2.74 -19.57 1.57
N ALA A 77 3.16 -18.33 1.31
CA ALA A 77 2.26 -17.21 1.07
C ALA A 77 1.70 -17.17 -0.36
N MET A 78 2.33 -17.87 -1.31
CA MET A 78 1.82 -17.94 -2.69
C MET A 78 0.49 -18.69 -2.81
N GLU A 79 0.09 -19.46 -1.81
CA GLU A 79 -1.21 -20.15 -1.79
C GLU A 79 -2.39 -19.17 -1.79
N TYR A 80 -2.20 -17.95 -1.27
CA TYR A 80 -3.25 -16.91 -1.17
C TYR A 80 -2.83 -15.58 -1.80
N THR A 81 -1.74 -15.54 -2.57
CA THR A 81 -1.19 -14.31 -3.14
C THR A 81 -1.17 -14.35 -4.66
N ILE A 82 -1.61 -13.26 -5.27
CA ILE A 82 -1.53 -13.00 -6.72
C ILE A 82 -0.46 -11.94 -6.95
N ILE A 83 0.43 -12.19 -7.91
CA ILE A 83 1.43 -11.22 -8.33
C ILE A 83 0.99 -10.60 -9.67
N VAL A 84 0.90 -9.27 -9.69
CA VAL A 84 0.66 -8.49 -10.91
C VAL A 84 1.91 -7.65 -11.14
N ALA A 85 2.63 -7.91 -12.21
CA ALA A 85 3.91 -7.29 -12.45
C ALA A 85 3.99 -6.59 -13.80
N ALA A 86 4.41 -5.33 -13.79
CA ALA A 86 4.93 -4.61 -14.94
C ALA A 86 6.35 -4.16 -14.60
N THR A 87 7.34 -4.79 -15.23
CA THR A 87 8.76 -4.59 -14.90
C THR A 87 9.28 -3.25 -15.43
N ALA A 88 10.49 -2.89 -15.02
CA ALA A 88 11.17 -1.71 -15.55
C ALA A 88 11.46 -1.78 -17.06
N ALA A 89 11.49 -2.99 -17.64
CA ALA A 89 11.67 -3.22 -19.08
C ALA A 89 10.35 -3.14 -19.86
N ASP A 90 9.21 -3.19 -19.20
CA ASP A 90 7.91 -3.08 -19.83
C ASP A 90 7.60 -1.64 -20.21
N SER A 91 6.73 -1.47 -21.20
CA SER A 91 6.32 -0.15 -21.67
C SER A 91 5.57 0.65 -20.59
N ALA A 92 5.62 1.97 -20.68
CA ALA A 92 4.90 2.86 -19.76
C ALA A 92 3.38 2.56 -19.69
N PRO A 93 2.66 2.26 -20.78
CA PRO A 93 1.26 1.84 -20.71
C PRO A 93 1.02 0.60 -19.85
N LEU A 94 1.89 -0.40 -19.89
CA LEU A 94 1.77 -1.60 -19.06
C LEU A 94 2.00 -1.26 -17.58
N GLN A 95 2.99 -0.44 -17.27
CA GLN A 95 3.22 0.04 -15.91
C GLN A 95 2.04 0.88 -15.39
N PHE A 96 1.44 1.69 -16.25
CA PHE A 96 0.23 2.46 -15.94
C PHE A 96 -0.96 1.54 -15.63
N LEU A 97 -1.18 0.48 -16.40
CA LEU A 97 -2.33 -0.42 -16.25
C LEU A 97 -2.22 -1.36 -15.05
N ALA A 98 -1.01 -1.74 -14.65
CA ALA A 98 -0.79 -2.78 -13.64
C ALA A 98 -1.58 -2.58 -12.33
N PRO A 99 -1.58 -1.40 -11.68
CA PRO A 99 -2.33 -1.23 -10.44
C PRO A 99 -3.85 -1.30 -10.64
N TYR A 100 -4.37 -0.84 -11.77
CA TYR A 100 -5.80 -0.96 -12.09
C TYR A 100 -6.21 -2.41 -12.33
N CYS A 101 -5.37 -3.20 -12.97
CA CYS A 101 -5.57 -4.64 -13.10
C CYS A 101 -5.62 -5.31 -11.71
N GLY A 102 -4.67 -4.96 -10.84
CA GLY A 102 -4.62 -5.50 -9.48
C GLY A 102 -5.86 -5.19 -8.66
N VAL A 103 -6.31 -3.94 -8.65
CA VAL A 103 -7.50 -3.56 -7.88
C VAL A 103 -8.79 -4.13 -8.48
N THR A 104 -8.86 -4.34 -9.78
CA THR A 104 -9.99 -5.00 -10.43
C THR A 104 -10.10 -6.46 -9.98
N MET A 105 -8.97 -7.16 -9.89
CA MET A 105 -8.94 -8.52 -9.31
C MET A 105 -9.37 -8.49 -7.83
N ALA A 106 -8.92 -7.49 -7.08
CA ALA A 106 -9.30 -7.32 -5.67
C ALA A 106 -10.81 -7.14 -5.51
N GLU A 107 -11.43 -6.30 -6.34
CA GLU A 107 -12.88 -6.07 -6.34
C GLU A 107 -13.67 -7.33 -6.67
N TYR A 108 -13.19 -8.16 -7.57
CA TYR A 108 -13.83 -9.44 -7.88
C TYR A 108 -14.00 -10.32 -6.64
N PHE A 109 -12.97 -10.39 -5.80
CA PHE A 109 -13.05 -11.15 -4.53
C PHE A 109 -13.86 -10.41 -3.47
N MET A 110 -13.76 -9.09 -3.40
CA MET A 110 -14.54 -8.27 -2.48
C MET A 110 -16.05 -8.46 -2.71
N ASP A 111 -16.49 -8.51 -3.96
CA ASP A 111 -17.89 -8.72 -4.34
C ASP A 111 -18.39 -10.13 -3.95
N GLN A 112 -17.49 -11.08 -3.77
CA GLN A 112 -17.78 -12.40 -3.24
C GLN A 112 -17.81 -12.47 -1.71
N GLY A 113 -17.61 -11.35 -1.03
CA GLY A 113 -17.57 -11.27 0.42
C GLY A 113 -16.23 -11.61 1.05
N LYS A 114 -15.16 -11.63 0.25
CA LYS A 114 -13.80 -11.91 0.74
C LYS A 114 -13.07 -10.63 1.09
N ASP A 115 -12.10 -10.74 1.99
CA ASP A 115 -11.19 -9.65 2.33
C ASP A 115 -9.92 -9.76 1.49
N VAL A 116 -9.50 -8.63 0.93
CA VAL A 116 -8.32 -8.54 0.05
C VAL A 116 -7.37 -7.47 0.58
N LEU A 117 -6.08 -7.79 0.57
CA LEU A 117 -4.99 -6.84 0.77
C LEU A 117 -4.33 -6.59 -0.58
N CYS A 118 -4.30 -5.33 -1.03
CA CYS A 118 -3.70 -4.93 -2.29
C CYS A 118 -2.51 -3.99 -2.02
N VAL A 119 -1.31 -4.42 -2.38
CA VAL A 119 -0.06 -3.65 -2.24
C VAL A 119 0.34 -3.09 -3.60
N TYR A 120 0.64 -1.80 -3.66
CA TYR A 120 1.14 -1.12 -4.87
C TYR A 120 2.59 -0.69 -4.68
N ASP A 121 3.52 -1.42 -5.24
CA ASP A 121 4.96 -1.20 -5.07
C ASP A 121 5.66 -0.84 -6.40
N ASP A 122 5.80 0.45 -6.71
CA ASP A 122 5.36 1.63 -5.98
C ASP A 122 4.59 2.61 -6.89
N LEU A 123 3.83 3.50 -6.29
CA LEU A 123 3.08 4.52 -7.00
C LEU A 123 3.95 5.69 -7.48
N SER A 124 5.16 5.86 -6.97
CA SER A 124 6.12 6.83 -7.49
C SER A 124 6.49 6.50 -8.94
N LYS A 125 6.81 5.23 -9.22
CA LYS A 125 7.08 4.73 -10.58
C LYS A 125 5.83 4.76 -11.46
N HIS A 126 4.67 4.49 -10.89
CA HIS A 126 3.38 4.63 -11.57
C HIS A 126 3.17 6.05 -12.11
N ALA A 127 3.41 7.05 -11.27
CA ALA A 127 3.32 8.45 -11.66
C ALA A 127 4.32 8.80 -12.77
N VAL A 128 5.56 8.31 -12.69
CA VAL A 128 6.58 8.52 -13.72
C VAL A 128 6.17 7.90 -15.06
N ALA A 129 5.59 6.70 -15.06
CA ALA A 129 5.07 6.07 -16.28
C ALA A 129 3.95 6.90 -16.90
N TYR A 130 3.03 7.42 -16.10
CA TYR A 130 1.95 8.28 -16.56
C TYR A 130 2.46 9.62 -17.12
N ARG A 131 3.46 10.22 -16.46
CA ARG A 131 4.15 11.41 -16.98
C ARG A 131 4.77 11.16 -18.35
N ALA A 132 5.47 10.05 -18.52
CA ALA A 132 6.08 9.67 -19.80
C ALA A 132 5.03 9.54 -20.92
N MET A 133 3.92 8.85 -20.65
CA MET A 133 2.80 8.72 -21.59
C MET A 133 2.20 10.07 -21.95
N SER A 134 1.96 10.93 -20.96
CA SER A 134 1.35 12.24 -21.15
C SER A 134 2.24 13.16 -21.99
N LEU A 135 3.55 13.14 -21.78
CA LEU A 135 4.50 13.91 -22.58
C LEU A 135 4.57 13.42 -24.03
N LEU A 136 4.53 12.11 -24.25
CA LEU A 136 4.47 11.53 -25.61
C LEU A 136 3.19 11.93 -26.35
N LEU A 137 2.08 12.02 -25.62
CA LEU A 137 0.79 12.49 -26.16
C LEU A 137 0.70 14.02 -26.26
N ARG A 138 1.79 14.72 -25.99
CA ARG A 138 1.88 16.20 -26.03
C ARG A 138 0.86 16.89 -25.12
N ARG A 139 0.48 16.26 -24.02
CA ARG A 139 -0.34 16.92 -22.99
C ARG A 139 0.50 17.97 -22.27
N PRO A 140 -0.05 19.14 -21.96
CA PRO A 140 0.72 20.22 -21.33
C PRO A 140 1.24 19.79 -19.96
N PRO A 141 2.56 19.90 -19.70
CA PRO A 141 3.12 19.56 -18.40
C PRO A 141 2.79 20.63 -17.35
N GLY A 142 2.48 20.18 -16.14
CA GLY A 142 2.35 21.02 -14.97
C GLY A 142 3.56 20.93 -14.04
N ARG A 143 3.34 21.00 -12.73
CA ARG A 143 4.39 20.89 -11.71
C ARG A 143 5.21 19.60 -11.88
N GLU A 144 6.53 19.70 -11.84
CA GLU A 144 7.48 18.60 -12.05
C GLU A 144 7.25 17.83 -13.37
N ALA A 145 6.71 18.53 -14.38
CA ALA A 145 6.32 17.98 -15.68
C ALA A 145 5.21 16.91 -15.63
N TYR A 146 4.55 16.70 -14.49
CA TYR A 146 3.37 15.86 -14.41
C TYR A 146 2.16 16.53 -15.10
N PRO A 147 1.27 15.74 -15.72
CA PRO A 147 0.03 16.29 -16.26
C PRO A 147 -0.88 16.79 -15.14
N GLY A 148 -1.81 17.71 -15.44
CA GLY A 148 -2.68 18.33 -14.46
C GLY A 148 -3.61 17.38 -13.72
N ASP A 149 -3.84 16.18 -14.26
CA ASP A 149 -4.70 15.13 -13.67
C ASP A 149 -3.92 14.03 -12.92
N VAL A 150 -2.65 14.25 -12.58
CA VAL A 150 -1.86 13.24 -11.85
C VAL A 150 -2.45 12.92 -10.46
N PHE A 151 -3.09 13.86 -9.81
CA PHE A 151 -3.82 13.57 -8.57
C PHE A 151 -4.94 12.54 -8.81
N TYR A 152 -5.68 12.70 -9.88
CA TYR A 152 -6.77 11.78 -10.25
C TYR A 152 -6.26 10.38 -10.61
N LEU A 153 -5.03 10.26 -11.13
CA LEU A 153 -4.38 8.98 -11.37
C LEU A 153 -4.41 8.09 -10.13
N HIS A 154 -4.05 8.63 -8.98
CA HIS A 154 -3.96 7.90 -7.72
C HIS A 154 -5.26 7.90 -6.92
N SER A 155 -6.04 8.99 -6.95
CA SER A 155 -7.30 9.04 -6.22
C SER A 155 -8.30 8.02 -6.76
N ARG A 156 -8.49 7.91 -8.07
CA ARG A 156 -9.39 6.93 -8.67
C ARG A 156 -8.95 5.46 -8.45
N LEU A 157 -7.67 5.24 -8.21
CA LEU A 157 -7.14 3.93 -7.85
C LEU A 157 -7.43 3.60 -6.38
N LEU A 158 -7.04 4.49 -5.48
CA LEU A 158 -7.07 4.26 -4.04
C LEU A 158 -8.47 4.35 -3.43
N GLU A 159 -9.35 5.16 -4.00
CA GLU A 159 -10.77 5.23 -3.58
C GLU A 159 -11.55 3.93 -3.82
N ARG A 160 -11.02 3.01 -4.61
CA ARG A 160 -11.59 1.68 -4.82
C ARG A 160 -11.39 0.75 -3.61
N ALA A 161 -10.47 1.06 -2.70
CA ALA A 161 -10.35 0.37 -1.42
C ALA A 161 -11.52 0.76 -0.51
N ALA A 162 -12.24 -0.24 -0.03
CA ALA A 162 -13.43 -0.04 0.79
C ALA A 162 -13.76 -1.30 1.58
N LYS A 163 -14.62 -1.17 2.59
CA LYS A 163 -15.32 -2.27 3.23
C LYS A 163 -16.80 -2.18 2.92
N LEU A 164 -17.32 -3.19 2.25
CA LEU A 164 -18.73 -3.30 1.93
C LEU A 164 -19.56 -3.67 3.17
N ASN A 165 -20.81 -3.25 3.19
CA ASN A 165 -21.75 -3.73 4.21
C ASN A 165 -22.26 -5.15 3.85
N SER A 166 -22.95 -5.78 4.80
CA SER A 166 -23.49 -7.13 4.60
C SER A 166 -24.94 -7.14 4.14
N ILE A 167 -25.47 -5.98 3.77
CA ILE A 167 -26.86 -5.85 3.29
C ILE A 167 -26.93 -6.30 1.83
N ALA A 168 -27.80 -7.26 1.53
CA ALA A 168 -27.95 -7.79 0.18
C ALA A 168 -28.17 -6.65 -0.86
N PRO A 169 -27.53 -6.73 -2.03
CA PRO A 169 -26.74 -7.86 -2.57
C PRO A 169 -25.28 -7.92 -2.10
N LEU A 170 -24.81 -6.97 -1.29
CA LEU A 170 -23.43 -6.90 -0.80
C LEU A 170 -23.16 -7.99 0.25
N LYS A 171 -21.94 -8.48 0.30
CA LYS A 171 -21.54 -9.63 1.12
C LYS A 171 -20.51 -9.31 2.20
N GLY A 172 -20.25 -8.02 2.44
CA GLY A 172 -19.36 -7.59 3.52
C GLY A 172 -17.87 -7.77 3.24
N GLY A 173 -17.47 -7.99 2.00
CA GLY A 173 -16.06 -8.06 1.62
C GLY A 173 -15.33 -6.73 1.73
N SER A 174 -13.99 -6.76 1.65
CA SER A 174 -13.17 -5.55 1.72
C SER A 174 -11.96 -5.59 0.79
N VAL A 175 -11.51 -4.42 0.39
CA VAL A 175 -10.19 -4.20 -0.22
C VAL A 175 -9.44 -3.20 0.64
N THR A 176 -8.31 -3.63 1.20
CA THR A 176 -7.37 -2.78 1.95
C THR A 176 -6.21 -2.44 1.04
N ALA A 177 -5.86 -1.17 0.92
CA ALA A 177 -4.78 -0.70 0.08
C ALA A 177 -3.55 -0.32 0.91
N LEU A 178 -2.39 -0.84 0.52
CA LEU A 178 -1.07 -0.43 1.00
C LEU A 178 -0.26 0.13 -0.17
N PRO A 179 -0.47 1.38 -0.57
CA PRO A 179 0.38 2.04 -1.55
C PRO A 179 1.75 2.34 -0.95
N ILE A 180 2.78 2.24 -1.78
CA ILE A 180 4.16 2.58 -1.44
C ILE A 180 4.56 3.81 -2.23
N ILE A 181 5.17 4.78 -1.56
CA ILE A 181 5.77 5.98 -2.15
C ILE A 181 7.23 6.08 -1.71
N GLU A 182 8.10 6.36 -2.67
CA GLU A 182 9.50 6.64 -2.42
C GLU A 182 9.72 8.16 -2.31
N THR A 183 10.40 8.58 -1.23
CA THR A 183 10.82 9.97 -1.02
C THR A 183 12.29 10.13 -1.38
N LEU A 184 12.72 11.38 -1.53
CA LEU A 184 14.11 11.77 -1.69
C LEU A 184 14.54 12.59 -0.46
N ALA A 185 15.59 12.14 0.22
CA ALA A 185 16.14 12.82 1.42
C ALA A 185 15.08 13.13 2.50
N GLY A 186 14.12 12.22 2.69
CA GLY A 186 13.05 12.40 3.68
C GLY A 186 12.00 13.45 3.32
N ASP A 187 12.02 13.99 2.11
CA ASP A 187 11.08 15.04 1.68
C ASP A 187 9.66 14.48 1.46
N VAL A 188 8.83 14.59 2.46
CA VAL A 188 7.39 14.27 2.37
C VAL A 188 6.57 15.41 1.76
N GLY A 189 7.17 16.59 1.55
CA GLY A 189 6.55 17.75 0.92
C GLY A 189 6.57 17.72 -0.61
N GLY A 190 7.18 16.71 -1.23
CA GLY A 190 7.19 16.49 -2.67
C GLY A 190 5.78 16.38 -3.26
N PHE A 191 5.65 16.60 -4.57
CA PHE A 191 4.34 16.70 -5.23
C PHE A 191 3.55 15.38 -5.16
N ILE A 192 4.15 14.27 -5.56
CA ILE A 192 3.46 12.96 -5.51
C ILE A 192 3.26 12.46 -4.07
N PRO A 193 4.25 12.55 -3.15
CA PRO A 193 4.02 12.23 -1.75
C PRO A 193 2.84 12.97 -1.12
N THR A 194 2.75 14.29 -1.26
CA THR A 194 1.65 15.07 -0.68
C THR A 194 0.29 14.70 -1.25
N ASN A 195 0.20 14.41 -2.55
CA ASN A 195 -1.02 13.94 -3.18
C ASN A 195 -1.49 12.62 -2.54
N VAL A 196 -0.61 11.64 -2.41
CA VAL A 196 -0.99 10.32 -1.87
C VAL A 196 -1.27 10.37 -0.37
N ILE A 197 -0.55 11.19 0.40
CA ILE A 197 -0.85 11.44 1.82
C ILE A 197 -2.28 11.98 1.98
N SER A 198 -2.71 12.89 1.10
CA SER A 198 -4.05 13.47 1.17
C SER A 198 -5.17 12.49 0.80
N ILE A 199 -4.89 11.53 -0.08
CA ILE A 199 -5.86 10.51 -0.51
C ILE A 199 -6.02 9.40 0.52
N THR A 200 -4.95 9.03 1.23
CA THR A 200 -4.92 7.90 2.16
C THR A 200 -5.45 8.26 3.55
N ASP A 201 -5.79 7.25 4.33
CA ASP A 201 -6.32 7.38 5.70
C ASP A 201 -5.20 7.45 6.76
N GLY A 202 -3.98 7.57 6.33
CA GLY A 202 -2.79 7.68 7.15
C GLY A 202 -1.55 7.16 6.44
N GLN A 203 -0.42 7.22 7.13
CA GLN A 203 0.87 6.79 6.59
C GLN A 203 1.75 6.13 7.66
N ILE A 204 2.54 5.17 7.21
CA ILE A 204 3.64 4.56 7.93
C ILE A 204 4.92 5.18 7.37
N PHE A 205 5.57 6.04 8.13
CA PHE A 205 6.79 6.72 7.70
C PHE A 205 8.02 5.94 8.14
N LEU A 206 8.83 5.49 7.17
CA LEU A 206 10.10 4.82 7.39
C LEU A 206 11.25 5.80 7.21
N GLU A 207 12.08 5.94 8.25
CA GLU A 207 13.13 6.93 8.33
C GLU A 207 14.51 6.32 8.14
N SER A 208 15.34 6.95 7.30
CA SER A 208 16.68 6.45 6.97
C SER A 208 17.60 6.43 8.18
N GLU A 209 17.55 7.44 9.03
CA GLU A 209 18.39 7.52 10.23
C GLU A 209 18.10 6.34 11.18
N LEU A 210 16.83 6.03 11.41
CA LEU A 210 16.43 4.87 12.21
C LEU A 210 16.91 3.56 11.59
N PHE A 211 16.78 3.44 10.27
CA PHE A 211 17.21 2.23 9.56
C PHE A 211 18.72 1.99 9.69
N TYR A 212 19.52 3.02 9.47
CA TYR A 212 20.97 2.92 9.56
C TYR A 212 21.48 2.81 10.99
N SER A 213 20.74 3.29 11.99
CA SER A 213 21.04 3.06 13.41
C SER A 213 20.68 1.64 13.88
N GLY A 214 20.12 0.81 13.00
CA GLY A 214 19.78 -0.59 13.29
C GLY A 214 18.35 -0.81 13.83
N ILE A 215 17.52 0.22 13.90
CA ILE A 215 16.12 0.10 14.30
C ILE A 215 15.32 -0.38 13.09
N ARG A 216 14.83 -1.61 13.13
CA ARG A 216 14.10 -2.25 12.03
C ARG A 216 12.89 -3.02 12.57
N PRO A 217 11.67 -2.72 12.07
CA PRO A 217 11.35 -1.72 11.05
C PRO A 217 11.65 -0.29 11.52
N ALA A 218 12.13 0.55 10.58
CA ALA A 218 12.56 1.92 10.84
C ALA A 218 11.37 2.91 10.90
N ILE A 219 10.34 2.57 11.64
CA ILE A 219 9.09 3.32 11.71
C ILE A 219 9.25 4.51 12.66
N ASN A 220 9.05 5.70 12.12
CA ASN A 220 8.95 6.92 12.92
C ASN A 220 7.53 7.03 13.50
N SER A 221 7.39 6.81 14.81
CA SER A 221 6.09 6.82 15.49
C SER A 221 5.46 8.22 15.58
N GLY A 222 6.28 9.28 15.51
CA GLY A 222 5.80 10.67 15.54
C GLY A 222 5.13 11.10 14.24
N LEU A 223 5.70 10.69 13.10
CA LEU A 223 5.21 11.04 11.77
C LEU A 223 4.22 10.02 11.20
N SER A 224 4.16 8.82 11.76
CA SER A 224 3.23 7.79 11.33
C SER A 224 1.86 7.98 11.98
N VAL A 225 0.81 7.87 11.19
CA VAL A 225 -0.57 8.14 11.60
C VAL A 225 -1.53 7.14 10.97
N SER A 226 -2.51 6.68 11.74
CA SER A 226 -3.70 6.00 11.23
C SER A 226 -4.94 6.75 11.71
N ARG A 227 -5.68 7.35 10.78
CA ARG A 227 -6.87 8.15 11.11
C ARG A 227 -8.12 7.32 11.32
N VAL A 228 -8.15 6.10 10.80
CA VAL A 228 -9.33 5.23 10.75
C VAL A 228 -9.11 3.93 11.53
N GLY A 229 -7.91 3.36 11.47
CA GLY A 229 -7.61 2.01 11.97
C GLY A 229 -7.83 1.81 13.47
N GLY A 230 -7.77 2.88 14.27
CA GLY A 230 -8.08 2.81 15.70
C GLY A 230 -9.49 2.31 16.00
N ALA A 231 -10.47 2.56 15.12
CA ALA A 231 -11.83 2.06 15.26
C ALA A 231 -11.90 0.54 15.08
N ALA A 232 -11.00 -0.03 14.29
CA ALA A 232 -10.92 -1.46 14.01
C ALA A 232 -10.20 -2.27 15.09
N GLN A 233 -9.41 -1.62 15.97
CA GLN A 233 -8.71 -2.35 17.05
C GLN A 233 -9.69 -3.00 18.03
N ILE A 234 -9.36 -4.21 18.45
CA ILE A 234 -10.09 -4.88 19.55
C ILE A 234 -9.90 -4.14 20.88
N LYS A 235 -10.84 -4.29 21.81
CA LYS A 235 -10.82 -3.59 23.10
C LYS A 235 -9.53 -3.81 23.89
N ALA A 236 -9.01 -5.02 23.91
CA ALA A 236 -7.78 -5.36 24.60
C ALA A 236 -6.59 -4.57 24.02
N MET A 237 -6.46 -4.49 22.69
CA MET A 237 -5.41 -3.73 22.03
C MET A 237 -5.52 -2.22 22.33
N LYS A 238 -6.73 -1.67 22.29
CA LYS A 238 -6.98 -0.26 22.65
C LYS A 238 -6.55 0.07 24.08
N SER A 239 -6.84 -0.84 25.01
CA SER A 239 -6.49 -0.67 26.43
C SER A 239 -4.98 -0.68 26.65
N VAL A 240 -4.25 -1.57 25.97
CA VAL A 240 -2.80 -1.74 26.17
C VAL A 240 -2.01 -0.71 25.35
N ALA A 241 -2.41 -0.46 24.11
CA ALA A 241 -1.66 0.39 23.18
C ALA A 241 -2.00 1.88 23.29
N GLY A 242 -3.13 2.24 23.90
CA GLY A 242 -3.64 3.61 23.92
C GLY A 242 -2.69 4.63 24.55
N THR A 243 -1.87 4.22 25.50
CA THR A 243 -0.90 5.08 26.21
C THR A 243 0.54 4.93 25.69
N LEU A 244 0.81 3.99 24.80
CA LEU A 244 2.18 3.75 24.31
C LEU A 244 2.77 4.89 23.47
N ARG A 245 1.91 5.77 22.99
CA ARG A 245 2.30 6.89 22.11
C ARG A 245 2.59 8.18 22.91
N LEU A 246 2.22 8.22 24.17
CA LEU A 246 2.47 9.31 25.12
C LEU A 246 3.83 9.13 25.81
#